data_b122c3b20a4e119e720a7abe70bf1951
#
_entry.id   b122c3b20a4e119e720a7abe70bf1951
#
_cell.length_a   1.000
_cell.length_b   1.000
_cell.length_c   1.000
_cell.angle_alpha   90.00
_cell.angle_beta   90.00
_cell.angle_gamma   90.00
#
_symmetry.space_group_name_H-M   'P 1'
#
loop_
_entity.id
_entity.type
_entity.pdbx_description
1 polymer ?
#
loop_
_entity_poly.entity_id
_entity_poly.type
_entity_poly.pdbx_seq_one_letter_code
_entity_poly.pdbx_strand_id
1 'polypeptide(L)'
;MFNENILLKTELGAIFSWTELSEIHKVRNGIYQRGGRLVSLLTDFGLINPCYPDYAGETADTIFYTGAGRRGDQKLDSFNRAMFNAAESNHKVPLFNKLSIGRWEFLGFWKVLNGKYIFDETQDRMIWQFTLRKVK
;
A
#
# COMPACT_ATOMS: atom_id res chain seq x y z
N MET A 1 19.60 4.36 11.42
CA MET A 1 18.80 3.21 10.96
C MET A 1 17.31 3.52 11.07
N PHE A 2 16.56 3.34 10.00
CA PHE A 2 15.11 3.53 10.01
C PHE A 2 14.40 2.29 10.54
N ASN A 3 13.36 2.50 11.36
CA ASN A 3 12.45 1.48 11.82
C ASN A 3 11.09 2.11 12.10
N GLU A 4 10.10 1.29 12.48
CA GLU A 4 8.75 1.77 12.73
C GLU A 4 8.68 2.83 13.85
N ASN A 5 9.55 2.74 14.86
CA ASN A 5 9.58 3.71 15.94
C ASN A 5 9.99 5.09 15.44
N ILE A 6 10.91 5.15 14.48
CA ILE A 6 11.30 6.41 13.85
C ILE A 6 10.13 6.99 13.07
N LEU A 7 9.36 6.14 12.35
CA LEU A 7 8.19 6.60 11.60
C LEU A 7 7.12 7.22 12.47
N LEU A 8 6.95 6.73 13.70
CA LEU A 8 5.96 7.31 14.62
C LEU A 8 6.25 8.78 14.94
N LYS A 9 7.51 9.20 14.79
CA LYS A 9 7.96 10.57 15.04
C LYS A 9 8.22 11.36 13.76
N THR A 10 8.02 10.73 12.59
CA THR A 10 8.31 11.34 11.30
C THR A 10 7.09 12.13 10.83
N GLU A 11 7.33 13.32 10.29
CA GLU A 11 6.27 14.17 9.76
C GLU A 11 5.71 13.61 8.46
N LEU A 12 4.41 13.83 8.24
CA LEU A 12 3.77 13.55 6.97
C LEU A 12 4.46 14.37 5.87
N GLY A 13 4.66 13.75 4.72
CA GLY A 13 5.31 14.39 3.59
C GLY A 13 6.83 14.28 3.59
N ALA A 14 7.43 13.70 4.64
CA ALA A 14 8.88 13.47 4.66
C ALA A 14 9.30 12.59 3.48
N ILE A 15 10.41 12.93 2.85
CA ILE A 15 10.91 12.23 1.66
C ILE A 15 12.01 11.25 2.06
N PHE A 16 11.85 10.00 1.61
CA PHE A 16 12.82 8.93 1.83
C PHE A 16 13.44 8.50 0.50
N SER A 17 14.73 8.16 0.54
CA SER A 17 15.37 7.44 -0.55
C SER A 17 14.92 5.98 -0.52
N TRP A 18 15.18 5.25 -1.63
CA TRP A 18 14.92 3.80 -1.62
C TRP A 18 15.77 3.10 -0.56
N THR A 19 17.02 3.49 -0.39
CA THR A 19 17.91 2.90 0.61
C THR A 19 17.31 3.01 2.01
N GLU A 20 16.82 4.18 2.37
CA GLU A 20 16.16 4.40 3.66
C GLU A 20 14.86 3.61 3.78
N LEU A 21 14.01 3.70 2.75
CA LEU A 21 12.72 3.01 2.74
C LEU A 21 12.87 1.49 2.82
N SER A 22 13.86 0.92 2.14
CA SER A 22 14.06 -0.53 2.08
C SER A 22 14.47 -1.14 3.42
N GLU A 23 14.85 -0.36 4.39
CA GLU A 23 15.07 -0.84 5.76
C GLU A 23 13.75 -1.21 6.44
N ILE A 24 12.65 -0.63 6.00
CA ILE A 24 11.30 -0.89 6.51
C ILE A 24 10.55 -1.80 5.55
N HIS A 25 10.46 -1.40 4.28
CA HIS A 25 9.77 -2.12 3.21
C HIS A 25 10.79 -2.94 2.44
N LYS A 26 10.98 -4.18 2.86
CA LYS A 26 12.15 -4.99 2.46
C LYS A 26 11.99 -5.75 1.16
N VAL A 27 10.96 -5.45 0.37
CA VAL A 27 10.70 -6.11 -0.93
C VAL A 27 10.38 -5.06 -2.00
N ARG A 28 10.48 -5.46 -3.26
CA ARG A 28 10.10 -4.58 -4.38
C ARG A 28 8.60 -4.54 -4.62
N ASN A 29 7.87 -5.56 -4.18
CA ASN A 29 6.42 -5.58 -4.28
C ASN A 29 5.82 -4.45 -3.42
N GLY A 30 4.70 -3.87 -3.87
CA GLY A 30 4.03 -2.80 -3.14
C GLY A 30 3.48 -3.22 -1.78
N ILE A 31 3.21 -4.51 -1.60
CA ILE A 31 2.73 -5.07 -0.35
C ILE A 31 3.87 -5.84 0.31
N TYR A 32 4.30 -5.41 1.50
CA TYR A 32 5.28 -6.15 2.28
C TYR A 32 4.58 -6.80 3.47
N GLN A 33 4.72 -8.12 3.57
CA GLN A 33 4.15 -8.91 4.67
C GLN A 33 5.20 -9.90 5.19
N ARG A 34 5.05 -10.30 6.44
CA ARG A 34 5.89 -11.32 7.08
C ARG A 34 4.99 -12.29 7.80
N GLY A 35 5.05 -13.56 7.39
CA GLY A 35 4.23 -14.60 8.01
C GLY A 35 2.73 -14.32 7.96
N GLY A 36 2.26 -13.66 6.91
CA GLY A 36 0.85 -13.29 6.75
C GLY A 36 0.44 -11.97 7.41
N ARG A 37 1.36 -11.31 8.11
CA ARG A 37 1.09 -10.01 8.74
C ARG A 37 1.60 -8.88 7.86
N LEU A 38 0.72 -7.97 7.52
CA LEU A 38 1.07 -6.78 6.72
C LEU A 38 2.01 -5.88 7.52
N VAL A 39 3.09 -5.43 6.88
CA VAL A 39 4.11 -4.56 7.50
C VAL A 39 4.07 -3.15 6.92
N SER A 40 4.04 -3.00 5.60
CA SER A 40 4.07 -1.68 4.95
C SER A 40 3.52 -1.77 3.53
N LEU A 41 3.15 -0.60 2.99
CA LEU A 41 2.54 -0.47 1.67
C LEU A 41 3.24 0.62 0.85
N LEU A 42 3.39 0.37 -0.45
CA LEU A 42 3.85 1.35 -1.42
C LEU A 42 2.73 1.63 -2.42
N THR A 43 2.62 2.88 -2.84
CA THR A 43 1.72 3.29 -3.91
C THR A 43 2.41 4.28 -4.84
N ASP A 44 1.87 4.52 -6.01
CA ASP A 44 2.22 5.63 -6.88
C ASP A 44 0.95 6.31 -7.42
N PHE A 45 -0.20 5.95 -6.88
CA PHE A 45 -1.51 6.42 -7.34
C PHE A 45 -1.75 6.16 -8.82
N GLY A 46 -1.16 5.07 -9.36
CA GLY A 46 -1.30 4.69 -10.76
C GLY A 46 -0.53 5.56 -11.75
N LEU A 47 0.26 6.52 -11.28
CA LEU A 47 0.95 7.48 -12.17
C LEU A 47 2.18 6.88 -12.85
N ILE A 48 2.88 5.96 -12.18
CA ILE A 48 4.06 5.30 -12.73
C ILE A 48 3.70 3.91 -13.25
N ASN A 49 2.93 3.14 -12.46
CA ASN A 49 2.45 1.81 -12.82
C ASN A 49 0.93 1.81 -12.94
N PRO A 50 0.36 2.11 -14.13
CA PRO A 50 -1.09 2.14 -14.31
C PRO A 50 -1.80 0.81 -14.07
N CYS A 51 -1.06 -0.29 -14.02
CA CYS A 51 -1.63 -1.62 -13.71
C CYS A 51 -2.13 -1.71 -12.26
N TYR A 52 -1.73 -0.77 -11.39
CA TYR A 52 -2.20 -0.64 -10.02
C TYR A 52 -2.90 0.71 -9.86
N PRO A 53 -4.17 0.82 -10.26
CA PRO A 53 -4.88 2.11 -10.29
C PRO A 53 -5.37 2.53 -8.90
N ASP A 54 -4.44 2.80 -8.00
CA ASP A 54 -4.77 3.33 -6.68
C ASP A 54 -5.30 4.76 -6.82
N TYR A 55 -6.26 5.13 -5.99
CA TYR A 55 -6.78 6.51 -6.02
C TYR A 55 -7.32 6.94 -4.66
N ALA A 56 -7.29 8.26 -4.43
CA ALA A 56 -7.87 8.84 -3.22
C ALA A 56 -9.39 8.79 -3.27
N GLY A 57 -10.02 8.54 -2.11
CA GLY A 57 -11.46 8.59 -1.98
C GLY A 57 -11.98 10.03 -1.91
N GLU A 58 -13.24 10.19 -1.52
CA GLU A 58 -13.87 11.50 -1.42
C GLU A 58 -13.20 12.39 -0.38
N THR A 59 -12.61 11.81 0.65
CA THR A 59 -11.86 12.54 1.67
C THR A 59 -10.41 12.15 1.63
N ALA A 60 -9.53 13.01 2.14
CA ALA A 60 -8.10 12.74 2.25
C ALA A 60 -7.77 11.56 3.18
N ASP A 61 -8.73 11.10 3.96
CA ASP A 61 -8.55 10.01 4.93
C ASP A 61 -8.82 8.62 4.33
N THR A 62 -9.21 8.54 3.07
CA THR A 62 -9.54 7.27 2.41
C THR A 62 -8.75 7.12 1.11
N ILE A 63 -8.19 5.92 0.92
CA ILE A 63 -7.52 5.54 -0.32
C ILE A 63 -8.08 4.19 -0.77
N PHE A 64 -8.32 4.04 -2.06
CA PHE A 64 -8.62 2.75 -2.67
C PHE A 64 -7.34 2.18 -3.26
N TYR A 65 -6.90 1.06 -2.73
CA TYR A 65 -5.60 0.46 -2.97
C TYR A 65 -5.75 -0.84 -3.76
N THR A 66 -5.03 -0.95 -4.86
CA THR A 66 -5.08 -2.13 -5.74
C THR A 66 -4.21 -3.25 -5.19
N GLY A 67 -4.74 -4.46 -5.18
CA GLY A 67 -4.01 -5.65 -4.73
C GLY A 67 -2.85 -6.03 -5.63
N ALA A 68 -2.12 -7.05 -5.20
CA ALA A 68 -0.97 -7.57 -5.92
C ALA A 68 -1.38 -8.42 -7.12
N GLY A 69 -0.56 -8.39 -8.15
CA GLY A 69 -0.76 -9.14 -9.39
C GLY A 69 -0.75 -8.20 -10.58
N ARG A 70 0.31 -8.30 -11.39
CA ARG A 70 0.54 -7.34 -12.47
C ARG A 70 -0.24 -7.65 -13.73
N ARG A 71 -0.51 -8.92 -14.00
CA ARG A 71 -1.14 -9.37 -15.24
C ARG A 71 -2.24 -10.37 -14.97
N GLY A 72 -3.28 -10.33 -15.81
CA GLY A 72 -4.44 -11.20 -15.70
C GLY A 72 -5.23 -10.94 -14.42
N ASP A 73 -6.20 -11.79 -14.17
CA ASP A 73 -7.02 -11.68 -12.95
C ASP A 73 -6.13 -11.86 -11.72
N GLN A 74 -6.24 -10.93 -10.78
CA GLN A 74 -5.52 -11.06 -9.52
C GLN A 74 -6.07 -12.24 -8.73
N LYS A 75 -5.18 -12.87 -7.96
CA LYS A 75 -5.51 -14.05 -7.17
C LYS A 75 -5.42 -13.72 -5.69
N LEU A 76 -6.00 -14.57 -4.86
CA LEU A 76 -5.86 -14.45 -3.41
C LEU A 76 -4.54 -15.11 -2.98
N ASP A 77 -3.43 -14.51 -3.39
CA ASP A 77 -2.08 -14.95 -3.05
C ASP A 77 -1.68 -14.49 -1.64
N SER A 78 -0.44 -14.76 -1.24
CA SER A 78 0.03 -14.40 0.10
C SER A 78 0.00 -12.90 0.37
N PHE A 79 0.24 -12.07 -0.66
CA PHE A 79 0.20 -10.62 -0.53
C PHE A 79 -1.23 -10.12 -0.28
N ASN A 80 -2.16 -10.57 -1.11
CA ASN A 80 -3.56 -10.15 -0.99
C ASN A 80 -4.21 -10.72 0.27
N ARG A 81 -3.83 -11.93 0.68
CA ARG A 81 -4.29 -12.51 1.96
C ARG A 81 -3.83 -11.67 3.14
N ALA A 82 -2.59 -11.15 3.11
CA ALA A 82 -2.09 -10.29 4.18
C ALA A 82 -2.90 -9.01 4.31
N MET A 83 -3.44 -8.49 3.21
CA MET A 83 -4.35 -7.34 3.26
C MET A 83 -5.64 -7.66 4.01
N PHE A 84 -6.24 -8.82 3.73
CA PHE A 84 -7.44 -9.26 4.48
C PHE A 84 -7.12 -9.54 5.94
N ASN A 85 -5.97 -10.15 6.23
CA ASN A 85 -5.53 -10.37 7.61
C ASN A 85 -5.37 -9.04 8.36
N ALA A 86 -4.86 -8.01 7.67
CA ALA A 86 -4.72 -6.67 8.26
C ALA A 86 -6.07 -6.04 8.59
N ALA A 87 -7.10 -6.28 7.76
CA ALA A 87 -8.44 -5.82 8.04
C ALA A 87 -8.98 -6.45 9.32
N GLU A 88 -8.73 -7.74 9.55
CA GLU A 88 -9.16 -8.44 10.76
C GLU A 88 -8.37 -8.01 11.98
N SER A 89 -7.04 -7.92 11.88
CA SER A 89 -6.19 -7.52 13.01
C SER A 89 -6.33 -6.05 13.38
N ASN A 90 -6.82 -5.24 12.43
CA ASN A 90 -7.07 -3.80 12.62
C ASN A 90 -5.81 -3.02 13.07
N HIS A 91 -4.63 -3.49 12.69
CA HIS A 91 -3.38 -2.78 12.99
C HIS A 91 -3.04 -1.77 11.89
N LYS A 92 -2.34 -0.73 12.28
CA LYS A 92 -1.91 0.32 11.34
C LYS A 92 -0.59 -0.04 10.68
N VAL A 93 -0.42 0.38 9.43
CA VAL A 93 0.81 0.21 8.67
C VAL A 93 1.20 1.50 7.98
N PRO A 94 2.50 1.74 7.76
CA PRO A 94 2.94 2.92 7.03
C PRO A 94 2.70 2.77 5.53
N LEU A 95 2.36 3.89 4.89
CA LEU A 95 2.16 3.98 3.45
C LEU A 95 3.14 5.00 2.87
N PHE A 96 3.76 4.66 1.74
CA PHE A 96 4.69 5.54 1.04
C PHE A 96 4.26 5.70 -0.41
N ASN A 97 4.35 6.93 -0.92
CA ASN A 97 3.99 7.28 -2.28
C ASN A 97 5.25 7.59 -3.11
N LYS A 98 5.44 6.85 -4.19
CA LYS A 98 6.55 7.12 -5.11
C LYS A 98 6.27 8.37 -5.94
N LEU A 99 7.03 9.42 -5.69
CA LEU A 99 6.93 10.66 -6.45
C LEU A 99 7.77 10.60 -7.73
N SER A 100 8.95 9.99 -7.62
CA SER A 100 9.88 9.78 -8.73
C SER A 100 10.92 8.76 -8.29
N ILE A 101 11.86 8.41 -9.15
CA ILE A 101 12.93 7.48 -8.79
C ILE A 101 13.70 8.04 -7.58
N GLY A 102 13.82 7.21 -6.54
CA GLY A 102 14.54 7.55 -5.32
C GLY A 102 13.85 8.55 -4.42
N ARG A 103 12.58 8.90 -4.69
CA ARG A 103 11.83 9.87 -3.87
C ARG A 103 10.50 9.28 -3.45
N TRP A 104 10.41 8.94 -2.17
CA TRP A 104 9.23 8.30 -1.58
C TRP A 104 8.68 9.17 -0.45
N GLU A 105 7.44 9.60 -0.60
CA GLU A 105 6.77 10.46 0.37
C GLU A 105 6.06 9.62 1.42
N PHE A 106 6.30 9.90 2.68
CA PHE A 106 5.60 9.24 3.78
C PHE A 106 4.19 9.81 3.94
N LEU A 107 3.20 8.95 3.78
CA LEU A 107 1.78 9.33 3.87
C LEU A 107 1.16 9.01 5.23
N GLY A 108 1.94 8.63 6.22
CA GLY A 108 1.45 8.29 7.54
C GLY A 108 1.04 6.83 7.67
N PHE A 109 0.25 6.54 8.71
CA PHE A 109 -0.21 5.20 9.02
C PHE A 109 -1.67 5.02 8.58
N TRP A 110 -1.96 3.85 8.08
CA TRP A 110 -3.26 3.51 7.51
C TRP A 110 -3.71 2.14 8.00
N LYS A 111 -5.03 1.94 8.04
CA LYS A 111 -5.64 0.64 8.33
C LYS A 111 -6.36 0.15 7.09
N VAL A 112 -6.32 -1.17 6.87
CA VAL A 112 -7.13 -1.82 5.85
C VAL A 112 -8.51 -2.07 6.44
N LEU A 113 -9.55 -1.59 5.80
CA LEU A 113 -10.93 -1.80 6.27
C LEU A 113 -11.57 -3.04 5.66
N ASN A 114 -11.43 -3.20 4.35
CA ASN A 114 -12.03 -4.30 3.61
C ASN A 114 -11.38 -4.44 2.24
N GLY A 115 -11.76 -5.48 1.52
CA GLY A 115 -11.35 -5.68 0.14
C GLY A 115 -12.51 -6.21 -0.69
N LYS A 116 -12.54 -5.84 -1.97
CA LYS A 116 -13.54 -6.29 -2.94
C LYS A 116 -12.85 -6.77 -4.19
N TYR A 117 -13.40 -7.81 -4.81
CA TYR A 117 -12.93 -8.31 -6.10
C TYR A 117 -13.77 -7.66 -7.19
N ILE A 118 -13.17 -6.77 -7.97
CA ILE A 118 -13.88 -5.96 -8.96
C ILE A 118 -13.27 -6.13 -10.34
N PHE A 119 -14.08 -5.87 -11.38
CA PHE A 119 -13.62 -5.86 -12.76
C PHE A 119 -13.08 -4.47 -13.10
N ASP A 120 -11.83 -4.41 -13.56
CA ASP A 120 -11.21 -3.17 -14.05
C ASP A 120 -11.36 -3.14 -15.58
N GLU A 121 -12.24 -2.28 -16.07
CA GLU A 121 -12.53 -2.18 -17.51
C GLU A 121 -11.31 -1.72 -18.30
N THR A 122 -10.50 -0.84 -17.74
CA THR A 122 -9.33 -0.29 -18.43
C THR A 122 -8.31 -1.38 -18.76
N GLN A 123 -8.11 -2.34 -17.85
CA GLN A 123 -7.16 -3.42 -18.02
C GLN A 123 -7.78 -4.74 -18.44
N ASP A 124 -9.12 -4.80 -18.49
CA ASP A 124 -9.88 -6.00 -18.84
C ASP A 124 -9.47 -7.19 -17.95
N ARG A 125 -9.52 -7.00 -16.64
CA ARG A 125 -9.18 -8.03 -15.65
C ARG A 125 -9.83 -7.78 -14.31
N MET A 126 -9.90 -8.83 -13.50
CA MET A 126 -10.35 -8.73 -12.12
C MET A 126 -9.19 -8.29 -11.23
N ILE A 127 -9.45 -7.35 -10.34
CA ILE A 127 -8.48 -6.87 -9.36
C ILE A 127 -9.09 -6.84 -7.97
N TRP A 128 -8.24 -6.96 -6.96
CA TRP A 128 -8.63 -6.68 -5.58
C TRP A 128 -8.54 -5.19 -5.35
N GLN A 129 -9.59 -4.60 -4.78
CA GLN A 129 -9.59 -3.20 -4.36
C GLN A 129 -9.78 -3.16 -2.85
N PHE A 130 -8.78 -2.66 -2.14
CA PHE A 130 -8.81 -2.54 -0.68
C PHE A 130 -9.08 -1.09 -0.30
N THR A 131 -9.94 -0.89 0.69
CA THR A 131 -10.20 0.43 1.25
C THR A 131 -9.26 0.65 2.42
N LEU A 132 -8.47 1.71 2.35
CA LEU A 132 -7.57 2.12 3.42
C LEU A 132 -8.13 3.36 4.09
N ARG A 133 -7.98 3.43 5.42
CA ARG A 133 -8.35 4.61 6.21
C ARG A 133 -7.15 5.11 7.00
N LYS A 134 -6.94 6.42 6.93
CA LYS A 134 -5.83 7.07 7.65
C LYS A 134 -6.06 7.02 9.15
N VAL A 135 -5.00 6.71 9.86
CA VAL A 135 -4.96 6.73 11.34
C VAL A 135 -4.49 8.11 11.78
N LYS A 136 -5.24 8.70 12.67
CA LYS A 136 -4.93 10.03 13.21
C LYS A 136 -4.19 9.97 14.52
#